data_b3ffe8fba2a723dadf57cef68dd01a76
#
_entry.id   b3ffe8fba2a723dadf57cef68dd01a76
#
_cell.length_a   1.000
_cell.length_b   1.000
_cell.length_c   1.000
_cell.angle_alpha   90.00
_cell.angle_beta   90.00
_cell.angle_gamma   90.00
#
_symmetry.space_group_name_H-M   'P 1'
#
loop_
_entity.id
_entity.type
_entity.pdbx_description
1 polymer ?
#
loop_
_entity_poly.entity_id
_entity_poly.type
_entity_poly.pdbx_seq_one_letter_code
_entity_poly.pdbx_strand_id
1 'polypeptide(L)'
;MKQPIDSLDSILGPSQTRYFSFGFSRFQVQVSNFSLGGQKQIRGSFSVHYDGPQRPNQQALHLGSMEYVAMGLFLAEGILIKQKRLTRHEINRSILRNLTLQIKKSMDITSGMTVPFEISIAESHQDLNSINIGLTSLEVKIQNAQMRIVIDHPGPTQIDFRDFDLWPFGEGSLHRDLYRQRNLELDQIHMDLQTESISAQLSGPLPYPSDVWGFSAYDNPLSPLDSVRISGQLMQVLLYSLLSKDRMDCPNIWLRSMEIDFKRPYRSDCYRVDLQFAHRQQTMLRGKAWQTVSLMSQMGNMNAKFKICHEMP
;
A
#
# COMPACT_ATOMS: atom_id res chain seq x y z
N MET A 1 26.09 -13.63 -10.02
CA MET A 1 25.62 -15.04 -9.91
C MET A 1 24.43 -15.07 -8.98
N LYS A 2 23.31 -15.62 -9.45
CA LYS A 2 22.08 -15.70 -8.64
C LYS A 2 22.29 -16.68 -7.47
N GLN A 3 22.02 -16.23 -6.28
CA GLN A 3 22.08 -17.04 -5.06
C GLN A 3 20.66 -17.35 -4.59
N PRO A 4 20.32 -18.62 -4.33
CA PRO A 4 19.07 -18.97 -3.70
C PRO A 4 19.07 -18.53 -2.24
N ILE A 5 17.92 -18.16 -1.72
CA ILE A 5 17.67 -17.82 -0.32
C ILE A 5 16.62 -18.78 0.19
N ASP A 6 16.93 -19.54 1.23
CA ASP A 6 16.04 -20.56 1.76
C ASP A 6 14.76 -19.97 2.36
N SER A 7 14.90 -18.87 3.07
CA SER A 7 13.74 -18.15 3.63
C SER A 7 14.08 -16.69 3.93
N LEU A 8 13.06 -15.83 3.99
CA LEU A 8 13.23 -14.44 4.45
C LEU A 8 13.67 -14.36 5.92
N ASP A 9 13.32 -15.33 6.72
CA ASP A 9 13.62 -15.36 8.14
C ASP A 9 15.12 -15.48 8.42
N SER A 10 15.88 -16.09 7.50
CA SER A 10 17.33 -16.21 7.62
C SER A 10 18.07 -14.86 7.56
N ILE A 11 17.46 -13.84 6.93
CA ILE A 11 18.06 -12.51 6.77
C ILE A 11 17.32 -11.45 7.61
N LEU A 12 16.00 -11.53 7.66
CA LEU A 12 15.17 -10.50 8.29
C LEU A 12 14.79 -10.83 9.75
N GLY A 13 15.16 -12.02 10.23
CA GLY A 13 14.69 -12.56 11.52
C GLY A 13 13.25 -13.04 11.49
N PRO A 14 12.70 -13.52 12.62
CA PRO A 14 11.39 -14.15 12.69
C PRO A 14 10.26 -13.26 12.16
N SER A 15 9.32 -13.86 11.42
CA SER A 15 8.20 -13.14 10.77
C SER A 15 7.36 -12.33 11.76
N GLN A 16 7.17 -12.83 12.99
CA GLN A 16 6.40 -12.19 14.05
C GLN A 16 6.99 -10.85 14.53
N THR A 17 8.29 -10.62 14.31
CA THR A 17 8.96 -9.38 14.71
C THR A 17 9.03 -8.34 13.59
N ARG A 18 8.57 -8.69 12.39
CA ARG A 18 8.69 -7.84 11.20
C ARG A 18 7.42 -7.08 10.90
N TYR A 19 7.56 -5.78 10.57
CA TYR A 19 6.43 -4.94 10.21
C TYR A 19 5.67 -5.49 8.99
N PHE A 20 6.34 -5.76 7.87
CA PHE A 20 5.71 -6.24 6.64
C PHE A 20 5.23 -7.70 6.68
N SER A 21 5.57 -8.47 7.70
CA SER A 21 5.03 -9.82 7.87
C SER A 21 3.86 -9.85 8.86
N PHE A 22 4.02 -9.23 10.02
CA PHE A 22 3.06 -9.30 11.11
C PHE A 22 2.65 -7.92 11.65
N GLY A 23 3.61 -7.00 11.83
CA GLY A 23 3.36 -5.73 12.51
C GLY A 23 2.26 -4.89 11.86
N PHE A 24 2.16 -4.87 10.52
CA PHE A 24 1.11 -4.13 9.80
C PHE A 24 -0.30 -4.62 10.15
N SER A 25 -0.48 -5.91 10.46
CA SER A 25 -1.78 -6.49 10.82
C SER A 25 -2.28 -6.03 12.19
N ARG A 26 -1.40 -5.46 13.00
CA ARG A 26 -1.68 -4.99 14.36
C ARG A 26 -2.10 -3.52 14.43
N PHE A 27 -2.09 -2.82 13.31
CA PHE A 27 -2.70 -1.51 13.22
C PHE A 27 -4.21 -1.62 13.06
N GLN A 28 -4.93 -0.89 13.88
CA GLN A 28 -6.36 -0.71 13.78
C GLN A 28 -6.63 0.76 13.45
N VAL A 29 -7.36 0.99 12.38
CA VAL A 29 -7.68 2.32 11.88
C VAL A 29 -9.18 2.42 11.72
N GLN A 30 -9.78 3.41 12.36
CA GLN A 30 -11.22 3.68 12.29
C GLN A 30 -11.47 5.13 11.96
N VAL A 31 -12.45 5.40 11.11
CA VAL A 31 -12.92 6.78 10.89
C VAL A 31 -13.59 7.25 12.18
N SER A 32 -13.02 8.27 12.82
CA SER A 32 -13.55 8.83 14.06
C SER A 32 -14.58 9.93 13.81
N ASN A 33 -14.40 10.69 12.74
CA ASN A 33 -15.35 11.67 12.26
C ASN A 33 -15.14 11.93 10.77
N PHE A 34 -16.18 12.40 10.08
CA PHE A 34 -16.07 12.91 8.72
C PHE A 34 -17.17 13.93 8.44
N SER A 35 -16.91 14.80 7.48
CA SER A 35 -17.88 15.76 6.95
C SER A 35 -17.76 15.85 5.43
N LEU A 36 -18.88 16.04 4.77
CA LEU A 36 -18.94 16.25 3.33
C LEU A 36 -18.71 17.75 3.05
N GLY A 37 -17.62 18.08 2.38
CA GLY A 37 -17.25 19.42 1.96
C GLY A 37 -17.74 19.70 0.54
N GLY A 38 -19.01 20.06 0.36
CA GLY A 38 -19.60 20.24 -0.97
C GLY A 38 -19.68 18.95 -1.78
N GLN A 39 -19.77 19.08 -3.12
CA GLN A 39 -19.96 17.92 -4.02
C GLN A 39 -18.67 17.14 -4.37
N LYS A 40 -17.51 17.54 -3.89
CA LYS A 40 -16.24 16.97 -4.36
C LYS A 40 -15.25 16.63 -3.25
N GLN A 41 -15.62 16.77 -1.99
CA GLN A 41 -14.66 16.65 -0.91
C GLN A 41 -15.22 15.94 0.32
N ILE A 42 -14.39 15.15 0.98
CA ILE A 42 -14.63 14.61 2.32
C ILE A 42 -13.45 15.02 3.19
N ARG A 43 -13.72 15.49 4.40
CA ARG A 43 -12.73 15.75 5.45
C ARG A 43 -13.09 14.98 6.69
N GLY A 44 -12.07 14.64 7.49
CA GLY A 44 -12.31 13.94 8.73
C GLY A 44 -11.04 13.55 9.44
N SER A 45 -11.15 12.55 10.27
CA SER A 45 -10.01 11.97 10.97
C SER A 45 -10.16 10.47 11.17
N PHE A 46 -9.01 9.80 11.26
CA PHE A 46 -8.90 8.42 11.72
C PHE A 46 -8.45 8.40 13.18
N SER A 47 -8.99 7.52 13.98
CA SER A 47 -8.36 7.07 15.21
C SER A 47 -7.47 5.88 14.89
N VAL A 48 -6.25 5.87 15.44
CA VAL A 48 -5.24 4.83 15.17
C VAL A 48 -4.86 4.15 16.47
N HIS A 49 -4.90 2.83 16.47
CA HIS A 49 -4.43 2.00 17.56
C HIS A 49 -3.45 0.96 17.06
N TYR A 50 -2.41 0.65 17.84
CA TYR A 50 -1.42 -0.36 17.54
C TYR A 50 -1.09 -1.19 18.77
N ASP A 51 -1.18 -2.51 18.62
CA ASP A 51 -0.90 -3.49 19.66
C ASP A 51 0.15 -4.54 19.23
N GLY A 52 0.96 -4.18 18.24
CA GLY A 52 1.96 -5.07 17.65
C GLY A 52 3.33 -5.02 18.31
N PRO A 53 4.32 -5.73 17.73
CA PRO A 53 5.67 -5.79 18.27
C PRO A 53 6.34 -4.42 18.27
N GLN A 54 7.17 -4.20 19.28
CA GLN A 54 7.99 -3.00 19.34
C GLN A 54 8.96 -2.95 18.16
N ARG A 55 9.24 -1.75 17.69
CA ARG A 55 10.24 -1.55 16.64
C ARG A 55 11.65 -1.80 17.15
N PRO A 56 12.57 -2.24 16.27
CA PRO A 56 13.98 -2.34 16.62
C PRO A 56 14.52 -1.05 17.25
N ASN A 57 15.45 -1.19 18.19
CA ASN A 57 16.11 -0.06 18.86
C ASN A 57 15.16 0.95 19.54
N GLN A 58 14.01 0.48 20.04
CA GLN A 58 13.01 1.31 20.73
C GLN A 58 12.55 2.55 19.94
N GLN A 59 12.58 2.46 18.62
CA GLN A 59 12.12 3.55 17.79
C GLN A 59 10.65 3.88 18.05
N ALA A 60 10.34 5.17 17.98
CA ALA A 60 8.97 5.63 18.05
C ALA A 60 8.11 4.95 17.00
N LEU A 61 6.93 4.51 17.41
CA LEU A 61 5.94 3.99 16.48
C LEU A 61 5.52 5.12 15.52
N HIS A 62 5.48 4.82 14.22
CA HIS A 62 5.01 5.78 13.22
C HIS A 62 4.10 5.08 12.20
N LEU A 63 3.23 5.85 11.55
CA LEU A 63 2.45 5.35 10.43
C LEU A 63 3.38 4.90 9.31
N GLY A 64 3.20 3.67 8.87
CA GLY A 64 3.95 3.09 7.76
C GLY A 64 3.27 3.30 6.41
N SER A 65 3.95 2.87 5.36
CA SER A 65 3.43 2.94 3.99
C SER A 65 2.15 2.13 3.80
N MET A 66 2.02 1.00 4.49
CA MET A 66 0.83 0.15 4.42
C MET A 66 -0.41 0.89 4.91
N GLU A 67 -0.32 1.57 6.06
CA GLU A 67 -1.43 2.32 6.65
C GLU A 67 -1.83 3.50 5.75
N TYR A 68 -0.88 4.25 5.21
CA TYR A 68 -1.19 5.35 4.29
C TYR A 68 -1.92 4.86 3.05
N VAL A 69 -1.45 3.76 2.43
CA VAL A 69 -2.09 3.19 1.23
C VAL A 69 -3.47 2.65 1.57
N ALA A 70 -3.61 1.89 2.66
CA ALA A 70 -4.88 1.33 3.08
C ALA A 70 -5.92 2.42 3.37
N MET A 71 -5.55 3.43 4.17
CA MET A 71 -6.43 4.58 4.46
C MET A 71 -6.79 5.35 3.19
N GLY A 72 -5.82 5.59 2.31
CA GLY A 72 -6.05 6.32 1.06
C GLY A 72 -7.01 5.60 0.12
N LEU A 73 -6.87 4.29 -0.05
CA LEU A 73 -7.77 3.48 -0.86
C LEU A 73 -9.16 3.39 -0.25
N PHE A 74 -9.26 3.22 1.07
CA PHE A 74 -10.54 3.22 1.76
C PHE A 74 -11.29 4.57 1.62
N LEU A 75 -10.58 5.69 1.71
CA LEU A 75 -11.15 7.02 1.46
C LEU A 75 -11.58 7.19 0.00
N ALA A 76 -10.81 6.65 -0.95
CA ALA A 76 -11.14 6.68 -2.37
C ALA A 76 -12.43 5.89 -2.67
N GLU A 77 -12.61 4.74 -2.05
CA GLU A 77 -13.87 3.99 -2.10
C GLU A 77 -15.02 4.83 -1.54
N GLY A 78 -14.80 5.45 -0.39
CA GLY A 78 -15.81 6.26 0.28
C GLY A 78 -16.28 7.47 -0.54
N ILE A 79 -15.37 8.19 -1.19
CA ILE A 79 -15.77 9.35 -2.02
C ILE A 79 -16.53 8.91 -3.27
N LEU A 80 -16.17 7.76 -3.87
CA LEU A 80 -16.91 7.22 -5.00
C LEU A 80 -18.32 6.77 -4.57
N ILE A 81 -18.46 6.12 -3.41
CA ILE A 81 -19.79 5.78 -2.86
C ILE A 81 -20.59 7.04 -2.57
N LYS A 82 -20.03 7.99 -1.81
CA LYS A 82 -20.77 9.19 -1.33
C LYS A 82 -21.04 10.22 -2.42
N GLN A 83 -20.12 10.43 -3.35
CA GLN A 83 -20.20 11.51 -4.34
C GLN A 83 -20.58 11.02 -5.75
N LYS A 84 -20.15 9.81 -6.13
CA LYS A 84 -20.50 9.20 -7.41
C LYS A 84 -21.65 8.23 -7.31
N ARG A 85 -22.14 7.95 -6.09
CA ARG A 85 -23.24 7.02 -5.81
C ARG A 85 -23.02 5.62 -6.34
N LEU A 86 -21.75 5.16 -6.31
CA LEU A 86 -21.42 3.80 -6.68
C LEU A 86 -21.79 2.85 -5.55
N THR A 87 -22.36 1.71 -5.91
CA THR A 87 -22.58 0.58 -5.00
C THR A 87 -21.29 -0.17 -4.71
N ARG A 88 -21.26 -1.01 -3.68
CA ARG A 88 -20.12 -1.91 -3.40
C ARG A 88 -19.80 -2.81 -4.59
N HIS A 89 -20.82 -3.28 -5.32
CA HIS A 89 -20.63 -4.07 -6.52
C HIS A 89 -19.87 -3.29 -7.61
N GLU A 90 -20.19 -2.02 -7.80
CA GLU A 90 -19.52 -1.14 -8.77
C GLU A 90 -18.09 -0.79 -8.31
N ILE A 91 -17.87 -0.61 -7.00
CA ILE A 91 -16.52 -0.44 -6.43
C ILE A 91 -15.66 -1.69 -6.69
N ASN A 92 -16.19 -2.89 -6.51
CA ASN A 92 -15.48 -4.14 -6.78
C ASN A 92 -15.05 -4.31 -8.24
N ARG A 93 -15.79 -3.71 -9.16
CA ARG A 93 -15.51 -3.67 -10.60
C ARG A 93 -14.68 -2.48 -11.03
N SER A 94 -14.40 -1.56 -10.11
CA SER A 94 -13.54 -0.40 -10.39
C SER A 94 -12.08 -0.83 -10.39
N ILE A 95 -11.31 -0.30 -11.35
CA ILE A 95 -9.93 -0.69 -11.62
C ILE A 95 -9.01 0.47 -11.29
N LEU A 96 -8.06 0.24 -10.41
CA LEU A 96 -6.97 1.18 -10.19
C LEU A 96 -6.10 1.27 -11.45
N ARG A 97 -5.77 2.48 -11.86
CA ARG A 97 -4.84 2.75 -12.97
C ARG A 97 -3.48 3.18 -12.48
N ASN A 98 -3.47 4.08 -11.52
CA ASN A 98 -2.26 4.61 -10.95
C ASN A 98 -2.50 5.00 -9.49
N LEU A 99 -1.50 4.79 -8.68
CA LEU A 99 -1.43 5.27 -7.31
C LEU A 99 -0.06 5.87 -7.04
N THR A 100 -0.02 7.13 -6.66
CA THR A 100 1.21 7.78 -6.19
C THR A 100 1.09 8.16 -4.73
N LEU A 101 2.18 8.02 -3.98
CA LEU A 101 2.27 8.40 -2.57
C LEU A 101 3.58 9.16 -2.35
N GLN A 102 3.51 10.30 -1.66
CA GLN A 102 4.66 11.06 -1.18
C GLN A 102 4.55 11.27 0.32
N ILE A 103 5.60 10.93 1.06
CA ILE A 103 5.68 11.11 2.51
C ILE A 103 6.78 12.13 2.82
N LYS A 104 6.40 13.34 3.24
CA LYS A 104 7.34 14.43 3.52
C LYS A 104 8.10 14.22 4.81
N LYS A 105 7.44 13.69 5.82
CA LYS A 105 7.99 13.46 7.17
C LYS A 105 7.29 12.27 7.79
N SER A 106 8.04 11.46 8.55
CA SER A 106 7.43 10.44 9.41
C SER A 106 6.47 11.09 10.41
N MET A 107 5.46 10.36 10.78
CA MET A 107 4.51 10.74 11.80
C MET A 107 4.57 9.73 12.93
N ASP A 108 5.16 10.15 14.03
CA ASP A 108 5.11 9.35 15.25
C ASP A 108 3.67 9.30 15.75
N ILE A 109 3.24 8.13 16.17
CA ILE A 109 1.89 7.89 16.65
C ILE A 109 1.91 7.35 18.07
N THR A 110 0.91 7.75 18.83
CA THR A 110 0.55 7.14 20.10
C THR A 110 -0.82 6.48 19.96
N SER A 111 -1.05 5.42 20.72
CA SER A 111 -2.34 4.71 20.67
C SER A 111 -3.50 5.67 20.97
N GLY A 112 -4.56 5.58 20.18
CA GLY A 112 -5.72 6.49 20.26
C GLY A 112 -5.52 7.85 19.60
N MET A 113 -4.38 8.09 18.97
CA MET A 113 -4.13 9.34 18.25
C MET A 113 -5.09 9.55 17.09
N THR A 114 -5.51 10.80 16.92
CA THR A 114 -6.35 11.22 15.81
C THR A 114 -5.50 11.73 14.65
N VAL A 115 -5.69 11.17 13.46
CA VAL A 115 -4.97 11.51 12.23
C VAL A 115 -5.92 12.17 11.24
N PRO A 116 -5.77 13.47 10.94
CA PRO A 116 -6.65 14.17 10.03
C PRO A 116 -6.42 13.73 8.58
N PHE A 117 -7.51 13.71 7.82
CA PHE A 117 -7.49 13.46 6.38
C PHE A 117 -8.37 14.43 5.61
N GLU A 118 -8.04 14.56 4.34
CA GLU A 118 -8.84 15.23 3.32
C GLU A 118 -8.76 14.43 2.03
N ILE A 119 -9.88 14.20 1.36
CA ILE A 119 -9.92 13.64 0.02
C ILE A 119 -10.81 14.48 -0.87
N SER A 120 -10.39 14.70 -2.11
CA SER A 120 -11.15 15.45 -3.11
C SER A 120 -11.07 14.81 -4.49
N ILE A 121 -12.10 15.04 -5.30
CA ILE A 121 -12.11 14.72 -6.73
C ILE A 121 -11.38 15.86 -7.43
N ALA A 122 -10.19 15.55 -7.98
CA ALA A 122 -9.39 16.51 -8.77
C ALA A 122 -9.95 16.62 -10.19
N GLU A 123 -10.17 15.48 -10.85
CA GLU A 123 -10.68 15.39 -12.21
C GLU A 123 -11.65 14.22 -12.34
N SER A 124 -12.66 14.36 -13.17
CA SER A 124 -13.58 13.28 -13.48
C SER A 124 -14.09 13.43 -14.90
N HIS A 125 -13.85 12.43 -15.72
CA HIS A 125 -14.31 12.35 -17.10
C HIS A 125 -15.24 11.15 -17.26
N GLN A 126 -16.32 11.32 -18.00
CA GLN A 126 -17.10 10.20 -18.55
C GLN A 126 -16.63 10.00 -19.99
N ASP A 127 -16.25 8.80 -20.34
CA ASP A 127 -16.01 8.46 -21.74
C ASP A 127 -17.36 8.38 -22.45
N LEU A 128 -17.64 9.40 -23.26
CA LEU A 128 -18.88 9.49 -24.03
C LEU A 128 -18.99 8.41 -25.11
N ASN A 129 -17.89 7.75 -25.45
CA ASN A 129 -17.85 6.72 -26.49
C ASN A 129 -17.93 5.30 -25.94
N SER A 130 -17.66 5.09 -24.66
CA SER A 130 -17.82 3.80 -23.99
C SER A 130 -18.98 3.89 -23.00
N ILE A 131 -20.00 3.10 -23.26
CA ILE A 131 -21.21 3.02 -22.45
C ILE A 131 -20.81 2.73 -21.00
N ASN A 132 -20.92 3.75 -20.13
CA ASN A 132 -20.80 3.68 -18.67
C ASN A 132 -19.40 3.42 -18.06
N ILE A 133 -18.32 3.92 -18.62
CA ILE A 133 -17.03 3.94 -17.92
C ILE A 133 -16.65 5.39 -17.58
N GLY A 134 -16.39 5.64 -16.30
CA GLY A 134 -15.86 6.89 -15.79
C GLY A 134 -14.41 6.76 -15.38
N LEU A 135 -13.62 7.80 -15.62
CA LEU A 135 -12.26 7.96 -15.08
C LEU A 135 -12.29 9.05 -14.02
N THR A 136 -11.83 8.74 -12.83
CA THR A 136 -11.76 9.70 -11.72
C THR A 136 -10.36 9.75 -11.12
N SER A 137 -9.82 10.95 -10.99
CA SER A 137 -8.57 11.25 -10.30
C SER A 137 -8.88 11.87 -8.95
N LEU A 138 -8.30 11.32 -7.90
CA LEU A 138 -8.51 11.71 -6.52
C LEU A 138 -7.21 12.22 -5.91
N GLU A 139 -7.30 13.29 -5.13
CA GLU A 139 -6.23 13.81 -4.28
C GLU A 139 -6.56 13.47 -2.84
N VAL A 140 -5.64 12.79 -2.16
CA VAL A 140 -5.78 12.39 -0.75
C VAL A 140 -4.65 13.01 0.05
N LYS A 141 -4.98 13.65 1.15
CA LYS A 141 -4.02 14.15 2.15
C LYS A 141 -4.30 13.44 3.46
N ILE A 142 -3.28 12.81 4.01
CA ILE A 142 -3.33 12.19 5.33
C ILE A 142 -2.12 12.74 6.09
N GLN A 143 -2.35 13.72 6.94
CA GLN A 143 -1.32 14.41 7.69
C GLN A 143 -0.14 14.89 6.80
N ASN A 144 1.02 14.24 6.90
CA ASN A 144 2.25 14.58 6.16
C ASN A 144 2.40 13.84 4.82
N ALA A 145 1.42 13.01 4.46
CA ALA A 145 1.40 12.24 3.22
C ALA A 145 0.42 12.85 2.21
N GLN A 146 0.79 12.79 0.96
CA GLN A 146 -0.05 13.15 -0.18
C GLN A 146 -0.12 11.96 -1.12
N MET A 147 -1.31 11.65 -1.61
CA MET A 147 -1.56 10.55 -2.53
C MET A 147 -2.44 11.03 -3.68
N ARG A 148 -2.15 10.55 -4.87
CA ARG A 148 -3.05 10.66 -6.02
C ARG A 148 -3.46 9.25 -6.42
N ILE A 149 -4.75 9.07 -6.69
CA ILE A 149 -5.33 7.78 -7.08
C ILE A 149 -6.16 8.00 -8.34
N VAL A 150 -5.87 7.23 -9.38
CA VAL A 150 -6.60 7.26 -10.65
C VAL A 150 -7.35 5.95 -10.83
N ILE A 151 -8.65 6.05 -11.08
CA ILE A 151 -9.57 4.91 -11.07
C ILE A 151 -10.46 4.96 -12.29
N ASP A 152 -10.53 3.83 -13.01
CA ASP A 152 -11.64 3.54 -13.91
C ASP A 152 -12.77 2.90 -13.11
N HIS A 153 -13.97 3.37 -13.28
CA HIS A 153 -15.13 2.83 -12.58
C HIS A 153 -16.35 2.75 -13.53
N PRO A 154 -17.27 1.79 -13.33
CA PRO A 154 -18.54 1.82 -14.01
C PRO A 154 -19.33 3.07 -13.63
N GLY A 155 -20.20 3.53 -14.51
CA GLY A 155 -21.21 4.53 -14.14
C GLY A 155 -22.18 3.94 -13.12
N PRO A 156 -22.89 4.78 -12.34
CA PRO A 156 -23.90 4.30 -11.40
C PRO A 156 -25.04 3.63 -12.17
N THR A 157 -25.23 2.33 -11.95
CA THR A 157 -26.29 1.54 -12.62
C THR A 157 -27.58 1.49 -11.82
N GLN A 158 -27.46 1.55 -10.50
CA GLN A 158 -28.59 1.50 -9.59
C GLN A 158 -28.25 2.25 -8.31
N ILE A 159 -29.19 3.00 -7.77
CA ILE A 159 -29.00 3.68 -6.48
C ILE A 159 -29.40 2.70 -5.38
N ASP A 160 -28.43 2.10 -4.70
CA ASP A 160 -28.66 1.41 -3.42
C ASP A 160 -28.27 2.33 -2.27
N PHE A 161 -29.28 2.93 -1.63
CA PHE A 161 -29.08 3.83 -0.50
C PHE A 161 -28.41 3.14 0.71
N ARG A 162 -28.52 1.82 0.84
CA ARG A 162 -27.90 1.06 1.94
C ARG A 162 -26.39 1.14 1.89
N ASP A 163 -25.77 1.01 0.72
CA ASP A 163 -24.32 1.15 0.58
C ASP A 163 -23.84 2.57 0.91
N PHE A 164 -24.63 3.57 0.54
CA PHE A 164 -24.34 4.97 0.87
C PHE A 164 -24.30 5.20 2.38
N ASP A 165 -25.22 4.63 3.14
CA ASP A 165 -25.30 4.82 4.60
C ASP A 165 -24.27 3.98 5.36
N LEU A 166 -23.91 2.81 4.83
CA LEU A 166 -22.96 1.90 5.50
C LEU A 166 -21.53 2.43 5.55
N TRP A 167 -21.07 3.19 4.54
CA TRP A 167 -19.73 3.75 4.61
C TRP A 167 -19.68 4.90 5.62
N PRO A 168 -18.69 4.99 6.53
CA PRO A 168 -17.45 4.21 6.62
C PRO A 168 -17.52 2.98 7.55
N PHE A 169 -18.67 2.61 8.06
CA PHE A 169 -18.80 1.65 9.17
C PHE A 169 -19.15 0.22 8.71
N GLY A 170 -19.53 0.03 7.45
CA GLY A 170 -19.93 -1.28 6.92
C GLY A 170 -18.77 -2.29 6.95
N GLU A 171 -19.10 -3.56 7.17
CA GLU A 171 -18.15 -4.68 7.21
C GLU A 171 -17.68 -5.10 5.82
N GLY A 172 -16.63 -5.94 5.77
CA GLY A 172 -16.13 -6.57 4.54
C GLY A 172 -15.22 -5.68 3.67
N SER A 173 -14.77 -4.51 4.16
CA SER A 173 -13.84 -3.65 3.40
C SER A 173 -12.45 -4.26 3.32
N LEU A 174 -11.97 -4.48 2.08
CA LEU A 174 -10.63 -4.95 1.83
C LEU A 174 -9.58 -4.01 2.42
N HIS A 175 -9.68 -2.72 2.11
CA HIS A 175 -8.64 -1.73 2.43
C HIS A 175 -8.74 -1.18 3.86
N ARG A 176 -9.85 -1.38 4.57
CA ARG A 176 -9.95 -1.04 5.99
C ARG A 176 -9.51 -2.18 6.90
N ASP A 177 -9.98 -3.40 6.63
CA ASP A 177 -9.90 -4.50 7.58
C ASP A 177 -9.20 -5.75 7.02
N LEU A 178 -9.62 -6.24 5.86
CA LEU A 178 -9.33 -7.60 5.43
C LEU A 178 -7.92 -7.78 4.84
N TYR A 179 -7.28 -6.70 4.36
CA TYR A 179 -5.89 -6.80 3.89
C TYR A 179 -4.91 -7.31 4.98
N ARG A 180 -5.27 -7.11 6.25
CA ARG A 180 -4.47 -7.53 7.41
C ARG A 180 -4.50 -9.04 7.65
N GLN A 181 -5.56 -9.70 7.19
CA GLN A 181 -5.77 -11.14 7.38
C GLN A 181 -5.11 -11.97 6.28
N ARG A 182 -4.59 -11.31 5.25
CA ARG A 182 -4.06 -11.98 4.08
C ARG A 182 -2.70 -12.61 4.38
N ASN A 183 -2.58 -13.92 4.16
CA ASN A 183 -1.31 -14.62 4.21
C ASN A 183 -0.77 -14.84 2.78
N LEU A 184 0.38 -14.26 2.49
CA LEU A 184 1.11 -14.42 1.23
C LEU A 184 2.49 -14.98 1.56
N GLU A 185 2.86 -16.04 0.85
CA GLU A 185 4.14 -16.73 1.01
C GLU A 185 5.04 -16.45 -0.18
N LEU A 186 6.33 -16.40 0.06
CA LEU A 186 7.35 -16.20 -0.96
C LEU A 186 8.24 -17.44 -1.03
N ASP A 187 8.25 -18.05 -2.20
CA ASP A 187 9.05 -19.22 -2.52
C ASP A 187 10.08 -18.90 -3.61
N GLN A 188 11.03 -19.79 -3.82
CA GLN A 188 12.03 -19.71 -4.88
C GLN A 188 12.71 -18.32 -4.94
N ILE A 189 13.17 -17.85 -3.79
CA ILE A 189 13.80 -16.53 -3.69
C ILE A 189 15.21 -16.61 -4.26
N HIS A 190 15.52 -15.73 -5.23
CA HIS A 190 16.82 -15.65 -5.87
C HIS A 190 17.33 -14.21 -5.82
N MET A 191 18.52 -14.00 -5.34
CA MET A 191 19.18 -12.70 -5.25
C MET A 191 20.44 -12.65 -6.10
N ASP A 192 20.67 -11.54 -6.77
CA ASP A 192 21.91 -11.26 -7.48
C ASP A 192 22.46 -9.89 -7.04
N LEU A 193 23.55 -9.93 -6.27
CA LEU A 193 24.18 -8.72 -5.74
C LEU A 193 24.92 -7.91 -6.82
N GLN A 194 25.32 -8.52 -7.93
CA GLN A 194 26.00 -7.80 -9.03
C GLN A 194 25.02 -6.93 -9.80
N THR A 195 23.81 -7.43 -10.05
CA THR A 195 22.74 -6.67 -10.70
C THR A 195 21.83 -5.95 -9.72
N GLU A 196 22.13 -6.04 -8.42
CA GLU A 196 21.33 -5.48 -7.34
C GLU A 196 19.85 -5.82 -7.48
N SER A 197 19.56 -7.09 -7.72
CA SER A 197 18.20 -7.57 -7.98
C SER A 197 17.83 -8.78 -7.13
N ILE A 198 16.54 -8.93 -6.88
CA ILE A 198 15.96 -10.06 -6.17
C ILE A 198 14.63 -10.43 -6.82
N SER A 199 14.36 -11.74 -6.94
CA SER A 199 13.10 -12.25 -7.45
C SER A 199 12.56 -13.36 -6.55
N ALA A 200 11.25 -13.55 -6.55
CA ALA A 200 10.56 -14.61 -5.81
C ALA A 200 9.30 -15.05 -6.54
N GLN A 201 8.83 -16.23 -6.22
CA GLN A 201 7.48 -16.68 -6.55
C GLN A 201 6.55 -16.38 -5.38
N LEU A 202 5.38 -15.84 -5.69
CA LEU A 202 4.32 -15.61 -4.72
C LEU A 202 3.35 -16.78 -4.79
N SER A 203 3.21 -17.49 -3.69
CA SER A 203 2.24 -18.55 -3.51
C SER A 203 1.24 -18.18 -2.41
N GLY A 204 0.09 -18.82 -2.43
CA GLY A 204 -0.92 -18.64 -1.41
C GLY A 204 -2.34 -18.51 -1.94
N PRO A 205 -3.31 -18.58 -1.07
CA PRO A 205 -4.72 -18.57 -1.45
C PRO A 205 -5.10 -17.18 -1.96
N LEU A 206 -5.53 -17.16 -3.19
CA LEU A 206 -5.88 -15.97 -3.90
C LEU A 206 -7.24 -16.11 -4.47
N PRO A 207 -8.31 -16.15 -4.02
CA PRO A 207 -9.31 -15.12 -4.13
C PRO A 207 -9.76 -14.58 -2.77
N TYR A 208 -10.19 -13.34 -2.74
CA TYR A 208 -10.88 -12.83 -1.58
C TYR A 208 -12.21 -13.58 -1.39
N PRO A 209 -12.68 -13.75 -0.14
CA PRO A 209 -14.03 -14.21 0.12
C PRO A 209 -15.07 -13.40 -0.67
N SER A 210 -16.20 -14.02 -1.00
CA SER A 210 -17.24 -13.42 -1.86
C SER A 210 -17.93 -12.17 -1.26
N ASP A 211 -17.81 -12.00 0.05
CA ASP A 211 -18.36 -10.87 0.82
C ASP A 211 -17.39 -9.69 0.95
N VAL A 212 -16.16 -9.84 0.44
CA VAL A 212 -15.17 -8.77 0.42
C VAL A 212 -15.53 -7.74 -0.64
N TRP A 213 -15.41 -6.49 -0.29
CA TRP A 213 -15.55 -5.39 -1.22
C TRP A 213 -14.34 -4.43 -1.18
N GLY A 214 -14.03 -3.85 -2.33
CA GLY A 214 -12.92 -2.94 -2.53
C GLY A 214 -12.49 -2.93 -3.99
N PHE A 215 -11.62 -2.01 -4.37
CA PHE A 215 -11.14 -1.90 -5.74
C PHE A 215 -10.55 -3.21 -6.26
N SER A 216 -11.04 -3.64 -7.43
CA SER A 216 -10.60 -4.85 -8.13
C SER A 216 -10.77 -6.15 -7.35
N ALA A 217 -11.64 -6.19 -6.34
CA ALA A 217 -11.81 -7.39 -5.50
C ALA A 217 -12.26 -8.63 -6.30
N TYR A 218 -12.96 -8.44 -7.44
CA TYR A 218 -13.39 -9.56 -8.27
C TYR A 218 -12.36 -10.05 -9.27
N ASP A 219 -11.57 -9.13 -9.84
CA ASP A 219 -10.77 -9.41 -11.04
C ASP A 219 -9.29 -9.49 -10.75
N ASN A 220 -8.81 -8.97 -9.62
CA ASN A 220 -7.41 -8.99 -9.29
C ASN A 220 -7.15 -9.60 -7.91
N PRO A 221 -6.53 -10.77 -7.86
CA PRO A 221 -6.19 -11.40 -6.59
C PRO A 221 -5.08 -10.65 -5.81
N LEU A 222 -4.38 -9.69 -6.43
CA LEU A 222 -3.34 -8.90 -5.81
C LEU A 222 -3.77 -7.44 -5.66
N SER A 223 -3.62 -6.89 -4.46
CA SER A 223 -3.88 -5.49 -4.15
C SER A 223 -2.61 -4.64 -4.18
N PRO A 224 -2.71 -3.29 -4.23
CA PRO A 224 -1.57 -2.40 -4.03
C PRO A 224 -0.83 -2.65 -2.72
N LEU A 225 -1.56 -3.06 -1.69
CA LEU A 225 -1.00 -3.38 -0.36
C LEU A 225 -0.10 -4.61 -0.42
N ASP A 226 -0.44 -5.62 -1.24
CA ASP A 226 0.42 -6.77 -1.47
C ASP A 226 1.74 -6.34 -2.13
N SER A 227 1.68 -5.44 -3.11
CA SER A 227 2.87 -4.90 -3.76
C SER A 227 3.78 -4.18 -2.76
N VAL A 228 3.23 -3.31 -1.92
CA VAL A 228 4.01 -2.59 -0.89
C VAL A 228 4.61 -3.58 0.12
N ARG A 229 3.83 -4.54 0.58
CA ARG A 229 4.23 -5.54 1.56
C ARG A 229 5.38 -6.41 1.06
N ILE A 230 5.21 -7.00 -0.13
CA ILE A 230 6.18 -7.92 -0.70
C ILE A 230 7.44 -7.19 -1.15
N SER A 231 7.29 -6.08 -1.88
CA SER A 231 8.44 -5.27 -2.30
C SER A 231 9.21 -4.72 -1.10
N GLY A 232 8.53 -4.37 0.00
CA GLY A 232 9.17 -3.92 1.23
C GLY A 232 10.05 -5.00 1.86
N GLN A 233 9.60 -6.26 1.88
CA GLN A 233 10.40 -7.36 2.42
C GLN A 233 11.60 -7.69 1.51
N LEU A 234 11.38 -7.84 0.20
CA LEU A 234 12.45 -8.14 -0.76
C LEU A 234 13.50 -7.02 -0.80
N MET A 235 13.06 -5.77 -0.74
CA MET A 235 13.95 -4.60 -0.65
C MET A 235 14.83 -4.66 0.59
N GLN A 236 14.29 -5.02 1.75
CA GLN A 236 15.06 -5.15 2.98
C GLN A 236 16.11 -6.26 2.86
N VAL A 237 15.72 -7.43 2.31
CA VAL A 237 16.67 -8.54 2.07
C VAL A 237 17.83 -8.07 1.20
N LEU A 238 17.53 -7.46 0.05
CA LEU A 238 18.56 -7.00 -0.89
C LEU A 238 19.45 -5.92 -0.26
N LEU A 239 18.85 -4.94 0.44
CA LEU A 239 19.60 -3.84 1.08
C LEU A 239 20.57 -4.35 2.14
N TYR A 240 20.09 -5.20 3.06
CA TYR A 240 20.95 -5.71 4.15
C TYR A 240 22.05 -6.61 3.62
N SER A 241 21.78 -7.41 2.60
CA SER A 241 22.80 -8.23 1.94
C SER A 241 23.86 -7.38 1.24
N LEU A 242 23.48 -6.30 0.55
CA LEU A 242 24.42 -5.36 -0.08
C LEU A 242 25.29 -4.61 0.93
N LEU A 243 24.74 -4.32 2.11
CA LEU A 243 25.46 -3.65 3.19
C LEU A 243 26.27 -4.61 4.06
N SER A 244 26.10 -5.93 3.89
CA SER A 244 26.64 -6.97 4.79
C SER A 244 26.32 -6.66 6.26
N LYS A 245 25.06 -6.27 6.54
CA LYS A 245 24.56 -5.85 7.83
C LYS A 245 23.27 -6.57 8.19
N ASP A 246 23.06 -6.74 9.49
CA ASP A 246 21.82 -7.25 10.02
C ASP A 246 20.74 -6.16 10.07
N ARG A 247 19.50 -6.59 10.15
CA ARG A 247 18.35 -5.70 10.30
C ARG A 247 18.46 -4.75 11.49
N MET A 248 19.09 -5.20 12.58
CA MET A 248 19.26 -4.39 13.79
C MET A 248 20.27 -3.26 13.62
N ASP A 249 21.24 -3.43 12.71
CA ASP A 249 22.23 -2.41 12.39
C ASP A 249 21.73 -1.34 11.43
N CYS A 250 20.63 -1.62 10.70
CA CYS A 250 20.02 -0.71 9.70
C CYS A 250 18.55 -0.40 10.04
N PRO A 251 18.24 0.21 11.19
CA PRO A 251 16.87 0.31 11.67
C PRO A 251 15.99 1.29 10.92
N ASN A 252 16.57 2.35 10.35
CA ASN A 252 15.84 3.52 9.84
C ASN A 252 15.70 3.49 8.32
N ILE A 253 14.71 2.74 7.82
CA ILE A 253 14.32 2.77 6.40
C ILE A 253 13.01 3.53 6.27
N TRP A 254 13.03 4.60 5.46
CA TRP A 254 11.88 5.48 5.25
C TRP A 254 11.43 5.47 3.80
N LEU A 255 10.17 5.15 3.54
CA LEU A 255 9.59 5.40 2.23
C LEU A 255 9.38 6.92 2.05
N ARG A 256 9.93 7.46 0.95
CA ARG A 256 9.78 8.87 0.57
C ARG A 256 8.72 9.06 -0.50
N SER A 257 8.71 8.19 -1.48
CA SER A 257 7.68 8.19 -2.52
C SER A 257 7.48 6.80 -3.11
N MET A 258 6.31 6.62 -3.66
CA MET A 258 5.90 5.42 -4.37
C MET A 258 5.00 5.80 -5.53
N GLU A 259 5.13 5.06 -6.62
CA GLU A 259 4.23 5.09 -7.77
C GLU A 259 3.93 3.64 -8.15
N ILE A 260 2.67 3.29 -8.28
CA ILE A 260 2.22 1.98 -8.75
C ILE A 260 1.32 2.19 -9.97
N ASP A 261 1.72 1.65 -11.10
CA ASP A 261 0.93 1.58 -12.32
C ASP A 261 0.32 0.20 -12.47
N PHE A 262 -0.98 0.18 -12.78
CA PHE A 262 -1.73 -1.05 -12.96
C PHE A 262 -2.00 -1.26 -14.45
N LYS A 263 -1.56 -2.40 -14.97
CA LYS A 263 -1.98 -2.90 -16.28
C LYS A 263 -3.38 -3.49 -16.16
N ARG A 264 -3.97 -3.88 -17.27
CA ARG A 264 -5.26 -4.57 -17.24
C ARG A 264 -5.17 -5.79 -16.34
N PRO A 265 -6.21 -6.07 -15.54
CA PRO A 265 -6.23 -7.24 -14.68
C PRO A 265 -6.00 -8.50 -15.51
N TYR A 266 -5.22 -9.41 -14.98
CA TYR A 266 -5.12 -10.76 -15.50
C TYR A 266 -5.11 -11.76 -14.33
N ARG A 267 -5.63 -12.94 -14.56
CA ARG A 267 -5.60 -14.01 -13.58
C ARG A 267 -4.41 -14.91 -13.86
N SER A 268 -3.70 -15.25 -12.82
CA SER A 268 -2.64 -16.25 -12.85
C SER A 268 -2.64 -16.99 -11.51
N ASP A 269 -2.33 -18.25 -11.53
CA ASP A 269 -2.22 -19.07 -10.31
C ASP A 269 -0.83 -18.93 -9.67
N CYS A 270 0.11 -18.32 -10.39
CA CYS A 270 1.47 -18.11 -9.94
C CYS A 270 1.95 -16.71 -10.33
N TYR A 271 2.37 -15.96 -9.35
CA TYR A 271 2.88 -14.61 -9.57
C TYR A 271 4.36 -14.55 -9.24
N ARG A 272 5.13 -14.13 -10.22
CA ARG A 272 6.52 -13.77 -10.01
C ARG A 272 6.61 -12.32 -9.56
N VAL A 273 7.51 -12.08 -8.62
CA VAL A 273 7.91 -10.75 -8.16
C VAL A 273 9.36 -10.54 -8.55
N ASP A 274 9.65 -9.48 -9.27
CA ASP A 274 11.00 -9.03 -9.59
C ASP A 274 11.21 -7.65 -8.98
N LEU A 275 12.34 -7.43 -8.29
CA LEU A 275 12.73 -6.16 -7.70
C LEU A 275 14.19 -5.87 -8.02
N GLN A 276 14.48 -4.62 -8.40
CA GLN A 276 15.83 -4.17 -8.72
C GLN A 276 16.09 -2.76 -8.19
N PHE A 277 17.27 -2.51 -7.64
CA PHE A 277 17.74 -1.17 -7.35
C PHE A 277 18.18 -0.49 -8.65
N ALA A 278 17.56 0.65 -8.95
CA ALA A 278 17.85 1.42 -10.16
C ALA A 278 18.90 2.49 -9.93
N HIS A 279 18.93 3.09 -8.75
CA HIS A 279 19.86 4.17 -8.43
C HIS A 279 20.06 4.28 -6.92
N ARG A 280 21.32 4.53 -6.50
CA ARG A 280 21.71 4.81 -5.12
C ARG A 280 22.51 6.10 -5.04
N GLN A 281 22.17 6.96 -4.08
CA GLN A 281 22.86 8.23 -3.84
C GLN A 281 23.10 8.41 -2.34
N GLN A 282 24.33 8.73 -1.99
CA GLN A 282 24.68 9.07 -0.61
C GLN A 282 24.65 10.57 -0.38
N THR A 283 24.27 10.99 0.82
CA THR A 283 24.18 12.37 1.25
C THR A 283 24.48 12.49 2.73
N MET A 284 25.21 13.53 3.12
CA MET A 284 25.40 13.88 4.54
C MET A 284 24.25 14.77 5.00
N LEU A 285 23.53 14.34 6.04
CA LEU A 285 22.46 15.11 6.64
C LEU A 285 22.62 15.15 8.17
N ARG A 286 22.80 16.35 8.72
CA ARG A 286 22.99 16.56 10.17
C ARG A 286 24.13 15.72 10.76
N GLY A 287 25.25 15.63 10.05
CA GLY A 287 26.44 14.88 10.49
C GLY A 287 26.34 13.36 10.35
N LYS A 288 25.25 12.83 9.80
CA LYS A 288 25.05 11.41 9.55
C LYS A 288 25.03 11.12 8.04
N ALA A 289 25.58 9.98 7.66
CA ALA A 289 25.51 9.51 6.28
C ALA A 289 24.15 8.89 6.00
N TRP A 290 23.50 9.31 4.93
CA TRP A 290 22.22 8.79 4.45
C TRP A 290 22.37 8.28 3.03
N GLN A 291 21.68 7.21 2.71
CA GLN A 291 21.55 6.72 1.34
C GLN A 291 20.08 6.79 0.89
N THR A 292 19.88 7.38 -0.27
CA THR A 292 18.63 7.32 -1.00
C THR A 292 18.74 6.22 -2.05
N VAL A 293 17.74 5.34 -2.11
CA VAL A 293 17.65 4.24 -3.07
C VAL A 293 16.35 4.37 -3.85
N SER A 294 16.47 4.38 -5.17
CA SER A 294 15.34 4.23 -6.08
C SER A 294 15.29 2.78 -6.54
N LEU A 295 14.13 2.17 -6.49
CA LEU A 295 13.96 0.78 -6.88
C LEU A 295 12.69 0.60 -7.71
N MET A 296 12.72 -0.41 -8.58
CA MET A 296 11.58 -0.85 -9.39
C MET A 296 11.18 -2.25 -8.97
N SER A 297 9.88 -2.49 -8.96
CA SER A 297 9.31 -3.82 -8.69
C SER A 297 8.21 -4.10 -9.71
N GLN A 298 8.17 -5.34 -10.16
CA GLN A 298 7.07 -5.87 -10.97
C GLN A 298 6.45 -7.05 -10.23
N MET A 299 5.13 -7.01 -10.07
CA MET A 299 4.38 -8.09 -9.43
C MET A 299 3.02 -8.23 -10.12
N GLY A 300 2.82 -9.34 -10.82
CA GLY A 300 1.60 -9.54 -11.58
C GLY A 300 1.38 -8.44 -12.61
N ASN A 301 0.25 -7.76 -12.52
CA ASN A 301 -0.12 -6.63 -13.38
C ASN A 301 0.33 -5.26 -12.85
N MET A 302 1.09 -5.22 -11.76
CA MET A 302 1.57 -4.00 -11.13
C MET A 302 3.04 -3.74 -11.46
N ASN A 303 3.34 -2.53 -11.90
CA ASN A 303 4.70 -2.00 -11.96
C ASN A 303 4.82 -0.92 -10.89
N ALA A 304 5.77 -1.07 -9.98
CA ALA A 304 5.95 -0.14 -8.89
C ALA A 304 7.34 0.48 -8.90
N LYS A 305 7.41 1.77 -8.58
CA LYS A 305 8.66 2.51 -8.33
C LYS A 305 8.60 3.00 -6.90
N PHE A 306 9.67 2.78 -6.16
CA PHE A 306 9.79 3.26 -4.78
C PHE A 306 11.05 4.09 -4.64
N LYS A 307 10.99 5.10 -3.79
CA LYS A 307 12.15 5.85 -3.32
C LYS A 307 12.20 5.75 -1.81
N ILE A 308 13.24 5.14 -1.31
CA ILE A 308 13.49 5.00 0.12
C ILE A 308 14.71 5.81 0.54
N CYS A 309 14.81 6.08 1.82
CA CYS A 309 15.97 6.70 2.43
C CYS A 309 16.31 5.93 3.71
N HIS A 310 17.58 5.62 3.93
CA HIS A 310 18.01 4.99 5.16
C HIS A 310 19.30 5.64 5.68
N GLU A 311 19.47 5.61 7.00
CA GLU A 311 20.72 5.99 7.65
C GLU A 311 21.77 4.92 7.37
N MET A 312 22.97 5.33 6.98
CA MET A 312 24.08 4.41 6.80
C MET A 312 24.64 4.04 8.16
N PRO A 313 24.98 2.76 8.38
CA PRO A 313 25.56 2.29 9.64
C PRO A 313 26.95 2.85 9.91
#